data_2b16b3ac06d4468ded7f189d2dd85273
#
_entry.id   2b16b3ac06d4468ded7f189d2dd85273
#
_cell.length_a   1.000
_cell.length_b   1.000
_cell.length_c   1.000
_cell.angle_alpha   90.00
_cell.angle_beta   90.00
_cell.angle_gamma   90.00
#
_symmetry.space_group_name_H-M   'P 1'
#
loop_
_entity.id
_entity.type
_entity.pdbx_description
1 polymer ?
#
loop_
_entity_poly.entity_id
_entity_poly.type
_entity_poly.pdbx_seq_one_letter_code
_entity_poly.pdbx_strand_id
1 'polypeptide(L)'
;MIGSESFVVHRPNQFYYSGVGGTDKVISVQPPTGGSYLRLECVGTPGNVTITGTCTDGSTTETILSTSFDSEKVAFPLKKFLTLTKFTSASLTSLTIYPATESGERLKLSSYTSFSILADCYDRFLSEQSGQYTEFAGFRNKTYKTLMYDGRFTLQKGDLITILGDELVVADVSSQHGLWSSLLVSTRGK
;
A
#
# COMPACT_ATOMS: atom_id res chain seq x y z
N MET A 1 0.06 -19.01 23.34
CA MET A 1 0.69 -18.39 22.15
C MET A 1 -0.10 -18.93 20.98
N ILE A 2 -0.81 -18.10 20.26
CA ILE A 2 -1.50 -18.45 19.03
C ILE A 2 -0.50 -18.13 17.92
N GLY A 3 -0.24 -19.08 17.05
CA GLY A 3 0.65 -18.93 15.91
C GLY A 3 1.75 -19.96 15.90
N SER A 4 1.48 -21.05 15.20
CA SER A 4 2.43 -22.15 15.01
C SER A 4 3.28 -22.01 13.75
N GLU A 5 2.80 -21.24 12.77
CA GLU A 5 3.43 -21.12 11.45
C GLU A 5 3.77 -19.66 11.10
N SER A 6 4.84 -19.50 10.34
CA SER A 6 5.26 -18.18 9.82
C SER A 6 4.77 -18.01 8.39
N PHE A 7 4.01 -16.96 8.17
CA PHE A 7 3.50 -16.58 6.85
C PHE A 7 4.14 -15.28 6.38
N VAL A 8 4.52 -15.24 5.11
CA VAL A 8 4.97 -14.01 4.46
C VAL A 8 3.75 -13.26 3.92
N VAL A 9 3.64 -12.01 4.32
CA VAL A 9 2.59 -11.08 3.89
C VAL A 9 3.19 -10.09 2.92
N HIS A 10 2.56 -9.89 1.78
CA HIS A 10 2.91 -8.89 0.78
C HIS A 10 1.84 -7.79 0.77
N ARG A 11 2.17 -6.63 1.33
CA ARG A 11 1.27 -5.47 1.35
C ARG A 11 1.47 -4.62 0.11
N PRO A 12 0.44 -4.41 -0.72
CA PRO A 12 0.54 -3.51 -1.86
C PRO A 12 0.90 -2.10 -1.42
N ASN A 13 1.94 -1.52 -1.99
CA ASN A 13 2.28 -0.14 -1.76
C ASN A 13 1.25 0.77 -2.46
N GLN A 14 0.78 1.80 -1.77
CA GLN A 14 -0.19 2.75 -2.31
C GLN A 14 0.46 4.08 -2.71
N PHE A 15 1.64 4.37 -2.16
CA PHE A 15 2.37 5.60 -2.32
C PHE A 15 3.88 5.35 -2.26
N TYR A 16 4.67 6.25 -2.81
CA TYR A 16 6.13 6.22 -2.67
C TYR A 16 6.58 6.66 -1.27
N TYR A 17 5.86 7.62 -0.71
CA TYR A 17 6.09 8.12 0.65
C TYR A 17 4.78 8.60 1.25
N SER A 18 4.60 8.40 2.55
CA SER A 18 3.58 9.06 3.35
C SER A 18 4.10 9.26 4.77
N GLY A 19 4.10 10.48 5.24
CA GLY A 19 4.59 10.80 6.59
C GLY A 19 4.89 12.28 6.78
N VAL A 20 5.56 12.57 7.88
CA VAL A 20 5.93 13.94 8.26
C VAL A 20 6.93 14.53 7.25
N GLY A 21 6.70 15.77 6.84
CA GLY A 21 7.65 16.54 6.03
C GLY A 21 8.97 16.78 6.76
N GLY A 22 9.96 17.31 6.06
CA GLY A 22 11.27 17.64 6.64
C GLY A 22 12.42 17.51 5.65
N THR A 23 13.62 17.61 6.17
CA THR A 23 14.84 17.57 5.36
C THR A 23 15.30 16.14 5.16
N ASP A 24 15.74 15.83 3.93
CA ASP A 24 16.37 14.55 3.54
C ASP A 24 15.59 13.30 3.94
N LYS A 25 14.27 13.34 3.75
CA LYS A 25 13.39 12.18 3.98
C LYS A 25 13.61 11.13 2.90
N VAL A 26 14.08 9.95 3.29
CA VAL A 26 14.38 8.84 2.38
C VAL A 26 13.09 8.26 1.80
N ILE A 27 13.11 7.97 0.49
CA ILE A 27 12.04 7.26 -0.22
C ILE A 27 12.56 5.87 -0.55
N SER A 28 11.96 4.84 0.05
CA SER A 28 12.36 3.44 -0.15
C SER A 28 11.60 2.75 -1.29
N VAL A 29 10.37 3.15 -1.55
CA VAL A 29 9.54 2.59 -2.63
C VAL A 29 9.94 3.24 -3.94
N GLN A 30 10.25 2.42 -4.95
CA GLN A 30 10.76 2.91 -6.23
C GLN A 30 9.69 2.90 -7.33
N PRO A 31 9.81 3.81 -8.33
CA PRO A 31 9.00 3.77 -9.53
C PRO A 31 9.17 2.45 -10.30
N PRO A 32 8.16 2.03 -11.09
CA PRO A 32 8.28 0.88 -11.98
C PRO A 32 9.31 1.14 -13.08
N THR A 33 9.73 0.08 -13.76
CA THR A 33 10.56 0.19 -14.97
C THR A 33 9.87 1.12 -15.98
N GLY A 34 10.59 2.13 -16.46
CA GLY A 34 10.04 3.18 -17.34
C GLY A 34 9.58 4.44 -16.60
N GLY A 35 9.66 4.44 -15.27
CA GLY A 35 9.43 5.63 -14.44
C GLY A 35 7.96 5.98 -14.21
N SER A 36 7.75 6.98 -13.38
CA SER A 36 6.43 7.47 -12.99
C SER A 36 6.42 9.00 -12.89
N TYR A 37 5.33 9.63 -13.29
CA TYR A 37 4.99 10.96 -12.80
C TYR A 37 4.55 10.88 -11.35
N LEU A 38 4.55 12.01 -10.67
CA LEU A 38 4.23 12.09 -9.25
C LEU A 38 3.02 12.99 -9.02
N ARG A 39 2.30 12.70 -7.95
CA ARG A 39 1.28 13.56 -7.37
C ARG A 39 1.62 13.75 -5.90
N LEU A 40 1.77 15.00 -5.49
CA LEU A 40 2.05 15.39 -4.12
C LEU A 40 0.78 15.87 -3.45
N GLU A 41 0.49 15.38 -2.27
CA GLU A 41 -0.59 15.87 -1.42
C GLU A 41 -0.04 16.19 -0.04
N CYS A 42 -0.33 17.37 0.46
CA CYS A 42 0.20 17.80 1.75
C CYS A 42 -0.88 18.23 2.74
N VAL A 43 -0.54 18.15 4.02
CA VAL A 43 -1.32 18.74 5.11
C VAL A 43 -0.48 19.86 5.73
N GLY A 44 -1.12 20.96 6.06
CA GLY A 44 -0.48 22.16 6.56
C GLY A 44 -0.28 23.22 5.46
N THR A 45 0.60 24.17 5.70
CA THR A 45 0.93 25.21 4.71
C THR A 45 1.99 24.67 3.76
N PRO A 46 1.75 24.62 2.44
CA PRO A 46 2.75 24.16 1.51
C PRO A 46 4.00 25.05 1.53
N GLY A 47 5.17 24.44 1.69
CA GLY A 47 6.46 25.04 1.41
C GLY A 47 7.00 24.50 0.08
N ASN A 48 8.21 24.89 -0.29
CA ASN A 48 8.87 24.30 -1.43
C ASN A 48 9.23 22.85 -1.12
N VAL A 49 9.02 21.95 -2.08
CA VAL A 49 9.38 20.53 -2.00
C VAL A 49 10.40 20.22 -3.08
N THR A 50 11.58 19.78 -2.70
CA THR A 50 12.60 19.31 -3.64
C THR A 50 12.69 17.78 -3.59
N ILE A 51 12.42 17.13 -4.72
CA ILE A 51 12.52 15.69 -4.88
C ILE A 51 13.84 15.38 -5.57
N THR A 52 14.56 14.39 -5.04
CA THR A 52 15.83 13.92 -5.58
C THR A 52 15.68 12.48 -6.07
N GLY A 53 16.19 12.21 -7.27
CA GLY A 53 16.15 10.90 -7.93
C GLY A 53 16.79 11.01 -9.30
N THR A 54 16.45 10.12 -10.21
CA THR A 54 16.86 10.20 -11.63
C THR A 54 15.62 10.40 -12.46
N CYS A 55 15.61 11.42 -13.31
CA CYS A 55 14.48 11.69 -14.21
C CYS A 55 14.79 11.21 -15.65
N THR A 56 13.74 11.05 -16.44
CA THR A 56 13.87 10.62 -17.85
C THR A 56 14.60 11.62 -18.74
N ASP A 57 14.65 12.91 -18.33
CA ASP A 57 15.40 13.98 -19.00
C ASP A 57 16.88 14.04 -18.59
N GLY A 58 17.34 13.11 -17.74
CA GLY A 58 18.68 13.05 -17.22
C GLY A 58 18.94 13.97 -16.00
N SER A 59 17.98 14.76 -15.58
CA SER A 59 18.09 15.57 -14.36
C SER A 59 17.97 14.70 -13.10
N THR A 60 18.47 15.23 -11.98
CA THR A 60 18.50 14.48 -10.71
C THR A 60 17.60 15.09 -9.63
N THR A 61 17.04 16.25 -9.89
CA THR A 61 16.18 16.95 -8.92
C THR A 61 15.06 17.71 -9.62
N GLU A 62 13.97 17.87 -8.92
CA GLU A 62 12.90 18.81 -9.27
C GLU A 62 12.43 19.53 -8.01
N THR A 63 12.30 20.86 -8.08
CA THR A 63 11.75 21.67 -7.00
C THR A 63 10.36 22.15 -7.37
N ILE A 64 9.38 21.73 -6.57
CA ILE A 64 8.01 22.15 -6.64
C ILE A 64 7.84 23.35 -5.71
N LEU A 65 7.46 24.49 -6.26
CA LEU A 65 7.27 25.71 -5.48
C LEU A 65 5.99 25.63 -4.65
N SER A 66 5.98 26.33 -3.52
CA SER A 66 4.77 26.42 -2.68
C SER A 66 3.54 26.95 -3.43
N THR A 67 3.76 27.81 -4.42
CA THR A 67 2.73 28.38 -5.30
C THR A 67 2.19 27.40 -6.34
N SER A 68 2.86 26.25 -6.54
CA SER A 68 2.41 25.19 -7.44
C SER A 68 1.35 24.27 -6.81
N PHE A 69 1.14 24.39 -5.50
CA PHE A 69 0.07 23.67 -4.81
C PHE A 69 -1.26 24.42 -4.99
N ASP A 70 -2.28 23.67 -5.37
CA ASP A 70 -3.64 24.19 -5.52
C ASP A 70 -4.34 24.43 -4.16
N SER A 71 -5.62 24.82 -4.19
CA SER A 71 -6.43 25.03 -3.00
C SER A 71 -6.65 23.76 -2.16
N GLU A 72 -6.57 22.60 -2.78
CA GLU A 72 -6.63 21.26 -2.13
C GLU A 72 -5.29 20.80 -1.62
N LYS A 73 -4.24 21.61 -1.78
CA LYS A 73 -2.85 21.33 -1.41
C LYS A 73 -2.25 20.15 -2.19
N VAL A 74 -2.60 20.09 -3.46
CA VAL A 74 -2.11 19.10 -4.42
C VAL A 74 -1.18 19.80 -5.41
N ALA A 75 -0.08 19.13 -5.74
CA ALA A 75 0.85 19.58 -6.77
C ALA A 75 1.31 18.41 -7.65
N PHE A 76 1.65 18.74 -8.89
CA PHE A 76 2.11 17.78 -9.90
C PHE A 76 3.49 18.18 -10.40
N PRO A 77 4.56 17.44 -10.02
CA PRO A 77 5.86 17.55 -10.65
C PRO A 77 5.77 17.30 -12.16
N LEU A 78 6.49 18.09 -12.93
CA LEU A 78 6.47 18.00 -14.40
C LEU A 78 7.36 16.88 -14.92
N LYS A 79 8.33 16.43 -14.11
CA LYS A 79 9.31 15.43 -14.50
C LYS A 79 8.82 14.03 -14.21
N LYS A 80 9.21 13.12 -15.10
CA LYS A 80 9.00 11.69 -14.92
C LYS A 80 10.23 11.08 -14.26
N PHE A 81 10.07 10.51 -13.07
CA PHE A 81 11.14 9.93 -12.26
C PHE A 81 11.35 8.45 -12.57
N LEU A 82 12.58 8.06 -12.88
CA LEU A 82 13.03 6.66 -13.01
C LEU A 82 13.38 6.06 -11.64
N THR A 83 13.98 6.89 -10.76
CA THR A 83 14.29 6.52 -9.39
C THR A 83 13.90 7.64 -8.44
N LEU A 84 13.65 7.31 -7.19
CA LEU A 84 13.41 8.26 -6.11
C LEU A 84 14.39 7.94 -4.98
N THR A 85 15.11 8.95 -4.48
CA THR A 85 16.08 8.77 -3.40
C THR A 85 15.57 9.41 -2.11
N LYS A 86 15.23 10.68 -2.17
CA LYS A 86 14.80 11.46 -1.01
C LYS A 86 14.00 12.68 -1.44
N PHE A 87 13.38 13.32 -0.46
CA PHE A 87 12.85 14.66 -0.64
C PHE A 87 13.22 15.56 0.55
N THR A 88 13.19 16.83 0.28
CA THR A 88 13.32 17.89 1.30
C THR A 88 12.12 18.82 1.17
N SER A 89 11.44 19.09 2.27
CA SER A 89 10.33 20.02 2.34
C SER A 89 10.48 20.97 3.51
N ALA A 90 10.13 22.22 3.30
CA ALA A 90 10.02 23.20 4.38
C ALA A 90 8.56 23.30 4.83
N SER A 91 8.34 23.42 6.14
CA SER A 91 7.05 23.81 6.73
C SER A 91 5.81 22.93 6.45
N LEU A 92 6.01 21.66 6.08
CA LEU A 92 4.90 20.72 5.90
C LEU A 92 4.63 19.93 7.17
N THR A 93 3.35 19.75 7.53
CA THR A 93 2.94 18.83 8.59
C THR A 93 3.09 17.39 8.13
N SER A 94 2.55 17.07 6.95
CA SER A 94 2.77 15.79 6.30
C SER A 94 2.76 15.93 4.78
N LEU A 95 3.42 14.97 4.12
CA LEU A 95 3.46 14.85 2.67
C LEU A 95 3.17 13.41 2.28
N THR A 96 2.32 13.22 1.28
CA THR A 96 2.15 11.95 0.60
C THR A 96 2.51 12.09 -0.86
N ILE A 97 3.36 11.18 -1.37
CA ILE A 97 3.83 11.15 -2.75
C ILE A 97 3.25 9.92 -3.42
N TYR A 98 2.34 10.11 -4.36
CA TYR A 98 1.70 9.05 -5.13
C TYR A 98 2.33 8.88 -6.51
N PRO A 99 2.29 7.65 -7.07
CA PRO A 99 2.44 7.46 -8.50
C PRO A 99 1.28 8.12 -9.24
N ALA A 100 1.59 8.75 -10.38
CA ALA A 100 0.56 9.43 -11.16
C ALA A 100 0.78 9.24 -12.66
N THR A 101 -0.28 9.51 -13.43
CA THR A 101 -0.21 9.75 -14.87
C THR A 101 0.37 11.14 -15.14
N GLU A 102 0.68 11.44 -16.39
CA GLU A 102 1.07 12.80 -16.80
C GLU A 102 -0.02 13.84 -16.51
N SER A 103 -1.29 13.42 -16.55
CA SER A 103 -2.44 14.28 -16.20
C SER A 103 -2.68 14.42 -14.70
N GLY A 104 -1.86 13.76 -13.85
CA GLY A 104 -1.94 13.84 -12.39
C GLY A 104 -2.93 12.88 -11.74
N GLU A 105 -3.51 11.93 -12.46
CA GLU A 105 -4.36 10.90 -11.87
C GLU A 105 -3.50 9.89 -11.10
N ARG A 106 -3.96 9.48 -9.91
CA ARG A 106 -3.26 8.48 -9.10
C ARG A 106 -3.23 7.13 -9.80
N LEU A 107 -2.05 6.51 -9.78
CA LEU A 107 -1.84 5.13 -10.24
C LEU A 107 -1.71 4.18 -9.06
N LYS A 108 -1.92 2.89 -9.31
CA LYS A 108 -1.60 1.82 -8.36
C LYS A 108 -0.15 1.39 -8.57
N LEU A 109 0.57 1.18 -7.46
CA LEU A 109 1.89 0.56 -7.50
C LEU A 109 1.77 -0.95 -7.67
N SER A 110 2.68 -1.54 -8.44
CA SER A 110 2.84 -2.99 -8.57
C SER A 110 3.83 -3.57 -7.55
N SER A 111 4.42 -2.73 -6.71
CA SER A 111 5.37 -3.14 -5.68
C SER A 111 4.68 -3.45 -4.36
N TYR A 112 5.34 -4.28 -3.55
CA TYR A 112 4.85 -4.74 -2.26
C TYR A 112 5.90 -4.49 -1.18
N THR A 113 5.43 -4.22 0.04
CA THR A 113 6.24 -4.32 1.26
C THR A 113 5.96 -5.68 1.88
N SER A 114 7.01 -6.46 2.13
CA SER A 114 6.89 -7.82 2.69
C SER A 114 7.28 -7.82 4.18
N PHE A 115 6.50 -8.55 4.96
CA PHE A 115 6.79 -8.83 6.38
C PHE A 115 6.26 -10.21 6.76
N SER A 116 6.71 -10.77 7.88
CA SER A 116 6.27 -12.07 8.35
C SER A 116 5.37 -11.94 9.57
N ILE A 117 4.36 -12.81 9.65
CA ILE A 117 3.50 -12.96 10.82
C ILE A 117 3.54 -14.40 11.31
N LEU A 118 3.34 -14.61 12.61
CA LEU A 118 3.04 -15.93 13.18
C LEU A 118 1.53 -16.05 13.33
N ALA A 119 0.95 -17.09 12.74
CA ALA A 119 -0.48 -17.31 12.74
C ALA A 119 -0.82 -18.80 12.67
N ASP A 120 -2.02 -19.14 13.14
CA ASP A 120 -2.65 -20.43 12.87
C ASP A 120 -3.57 -20.29 11.66
N CYS A 121 -3.48 -21.25 10.74
CA CYS A 121 -4.28 -21.25 9.52
C CYS A 121 -5.35 -22.35 9.55
N TYR A 122 -6.57 -21.98 9.31
CA TYR A 122 -7.71 -22.89 9.30
C TYR A 122 -8.44 -22.84 7.95
N ASP A 123 -8.78 -24.01 7.42
CA ASP A 123 -9.69 -24.10 6.29
C ASP A 123 -11.10 -23.71 6.76
N ARG A 124 -11.74 -22.82 6.05
CA ARG A 124 -13.11 -22.40 6.33
C ARG A 124 -14.05 -23.02 5.33
N PHE A 125 -14.86 -23.96 5.83
CA PHE A 125 -16.00 -24.45 5.08
C PHE A 125 -17.16 -23.47 5.28
N LEU A 126 -17.55 -22.79 4.21
CA LEU A 126 -18.77 -21.98 4.22
C LEU A 126 -19.94 -22.98 4.12
N SER A 127 -20.65 -23.22 5.23
CA SER A 127 -21.90 -23.97 5.16
C SER A 127 -22.93 -23.12 4.41
N GLU A 128 -23.62 -23.70 3.45
CA GLU A 128 -24.65 -23.05 2.64
C GLU A 128 -25.88 -22.59 3.47
N GLN A 129 -25.93 -22.89 4.76
CA GLN A 129 -27.09 -22.68 5.63
C GLN A 129 -27.15 -21.35 6.37
N SER A 130 -26.11 -20.52 6.36
CA SER A 130 -26.18 -19.21 7.03
C SER A 130 -26.49 -18.12 6.01
N GLY A 131 -27.71 -17.56 6.08
CA GLY A 131 -28.18 -16.47 5.22
C GLY A 131 -27.36 -15.17 5.26
N GLN A 132 -26.30 -15.12 6.06
CA GLN A 132 -25.33 -14.02 6.10
C GLN A 132 -24.31 -14.03 4.95
N TYR A 133 -24.27 -15.09 4.13
CA TYR A 133 -23.27 -15.25 3.06
C TYR A 133 -23.83 -15.05 1.65
N THR A 134 -25.03 -14.53 1.51
CA THR A 134 -25.61 -14.21 0.18
C THR A 134 -24.80 -13.13 -0.56
N GLU A 135 -24.12 -12.25 0.15
CA GLU A 135 -23.19 -11.28 -0.46
C GLU A 135 -21.92 -11.95 -1.05
N PHE A 136 -21.59 -13.15 -0.60
CA PHE A 136 -20.47 -13.94 -1.11
C PHE A 136 -20.86 -14.92 -2.22
N ALA A 137 -22.09 -14.87 -2.73
CA ALA A 137 -22.56 -15.78 -3.79
C ALA A 137 -21.70 -15.74 -5.08
N GLY A 138 -20.97 -14.65 -5.33
CA GLY A 138 -19.99 -14.55 -6.41
C GLY A 138 -18.68 -15.34 -6.19
N PHE A 139 -18.49 -15.95 -5.02
CA PHE A 139 -17.25 -16.62 -4.62
C PHE A 139 -17.40 -18.14 -4.48
N ARG A 140 -18.45 -18.75 -5.02
CA ARG A 140 -18.79 -20.18 -4.84
C ARG A 140 -17.68 -21.19 -5.18
N ASN A 141 -16.66 -20.78 -5.93
CA ASN A 141 -15.55 -21.64 -6.36
C ASN A 141 -14.19 -21.17 -5.85
N LYS A 142 -14.12 -20.38 -4.76
CA LYS A 142 -12.86 -19.87 -4.22
C LYS A 142 -12.48 -20.60 -2.94
N THR A 143 -11.18 -20.81 -2.75
CA THR A 143 -10.63 -21.31 -1.49
C THR A 143 -10.71 -20.22 -0.44
N TYR A 144 -11.19 -20.56 0.75
CA TYR A 144 -11.27 -19.67 1.89
C TYR A 144 -10.41 -20.23 3.02
N LYS A 145 -9.62 -19.39 3.63
CA LYS A 145 -8.85 -19.71 4.83
C LYS A 145 -9.04 -18.61 5.88
N THR A 146 -8.89 -18.97 7.13
CA THR A 146 -8.88 -18.02 8.24
C THR A 146 -7.51 -18.06 8.91
N LEU A 147 -6.88 -16.90 9.06
CA LEU A 147 -5.69 -16.73 9.89
C LEU A 147 -6.09 -16.18 11.25
N MET A 148 -5.57 -16.76 12.32
CA MET A 148 -5.67 -16.23 13.68
C MET A 148 -4.28 -15.90 14.22
N TYR A 149 -4.10 -14.70 14.75
CA TYR A 149 -2.81 -14.18 15.21
C TYR A 149 -2.97 -13.20 16.39
N ASP A 150 -1.88 -12.91 17.11
CA ASP A 150 -1.86 -12.19 18.38
C ASP A 150 -1.80 -10.66 18.26
N GLY A 151 -2.07 -10.09 17.10
CA GLY A 151 -2.21 -8.64 16.93
C GLY A 151 -0.93 -7.81 16.97
N ARG A 152 0.26 -8.42 17.06
CA ARG A 152 1.54 -7.69 16.96
C ARG A 152 1.74 -7.06 15.59
N PHE A 153 1.07 -7.58 14.58
CA PHE A 153 1.05 -7.04 13.22
C PHE A 153 -0.39 -7.01 12.73
N THR A 154 -0.86 -5.85 12.34
CA THR A 154 -2.21 -5.72 11.81
C THR A 154 -2.22 -6.01 10.32
N LEU A 155 -2.86 -7.11 9.91
CA LEU A 155 -3.21 -7.35 8.51
C LEU A 155 -4.23 -6.30 8.06
N GLN A 156 -4.19 -5.99 6.78
CA GLN A 156 -5.10 -5.04 6.16
C GLN A 156 -5.83 -5.70 5.00
N LYS A 157 -7.04 -5.27 4.74
CA LYS A 157 -7.77 -5.69 3.54
C LYS A 157 -6.96 -5.38 2.29
N GLY A 158 -6.76 -6.39 1.46
CA GLY A 158 -5.93 -6.31 0.26
C GLY A 158 -4.49 -6.80 0.42
N ASP A 159 -4.02 -7.12 1.64
CA ASP A 159 -2.74 -7.82 1.82
C ASP A 159 -2.78 -9.18 1.11
N LEU A 160 -1.65 -9.61 0.54
CA LEU A 160 -1.48 -10.89 -0.13
C LEU A 160 -0.68 -11.84 0.74
N ILE A 161 -1.11 -13.10 0.83
CA ILE A 161 -0.44 -14.14 1.61
C ILE A 161 -0.37 -15.40 0.76
N THR A 162 0.81 -16.03 0.68
CA THR A 162 0.97 -17.32 0.00
C THR A 162 0.88 -18.45 1.01
N ILE A 163 -0.08 -19.37 0.82
CA ILE A 163 -0.28 -20.56 1.66
C ILE A 163 -0.36 -21.78 0.77
N LEU A 164 0.55 -22.74 0.98
CA LEU A 164 0.63 -23.99 0.20
C LEU A 164 0.68 -23.77 -1.33
N GLY A 165 1.30 -22.67 -1.76
CA GLY A 165 1.40 -22.30 -3.17
C GLY A 165 0.21 -21.55 -3.74
N ASP A 166 -0.85 -21.36 -2.98
CA ASP A 166 -1.99 -20.50 -3.35
C ASP A 166 -1.76 -19.08 -2.87
N GLU A 167 -1.98 -18.11 -3.75
CA GLU A 167 -1.97 -16.69 -3.41
C GLU A 167 -3.37 -16.28 -2.97
N LEU A 168 -3.48 -15.80 -1.74
CA LEU A 168 -4.73 -15.43 -1.08
C LEU A 168 -4.72 -13.93 -0.74
N VAL A 169 -5.86 -13.27 -0.89
CA VAL A 169 -6.06 -11.87 -0.50
C VAL A 169 -6.76 -11.82 0.85
N VAL A 170 -6.34 -10.94 1.73
CA VAL A 170 -7.08 -10.60 2.94
C VAL A 170 -8.34 -9.85 2.54
N ALA A 171 -9.49 -10.52 2.67
CA ALA A 171 -10.80 -9.97 2.32
C ALA A 171 -11.44 -9.21 3.49
N ASP A 172 -11.19 -9.68 4.72
CA ASP A 172 -11.72 -9.08 5.94
C ASP A 172 -10.79 -9.27 7.13
N VAL A 173 -10.85 -8.35 8.09
CA VAL A 173 -10.07 -8.38 9.33
C VAL A 173 -10.99 -8.03 10.49
N SER A 174 -11.04 -8.89 11.48
CA SER A 174 -11.80 -8.67 12.72
C SER A 174 -10.92 -8.91 13.94
N SER A 175 -11.26 -8.27 15.06
CA SER A 175 -10.54 -8.48 16.32
C SER A 175 -11.53 -8.75 17.44
N GLN A 176 -11.23 -9.73 18.31
CA GLN A 176 -11.97 -10.02 19.52
C GLN A 176 -10.99 -10.38 20.64
N HIS A 177 -11.08 -9.70 21.78
CA HIS A 177 -10.29 -10.01 22.98
C HIS A 177 -8.77 -10.10 22.76
N GLY A 178 -8.20 -9.22 21.92
CA GLY A 178 -6.77 -9.20 21.62
C GLY A 178 -6.30 -10.24 20.59
N LEU A 179 -7.22 -11.05 20.07
CA LEU A 179 -6.99 -11.95 18.95
C LEU A 179 -7.51 -11.33 17.67
N TRP A 180 -6.74 -11.45 16.62
CA TRP A 180 -7.11 -11.02 15.28
C TRP A 180 -7.48 -12.23 14.43
N SER A 181 -8.53 -12.08 13.64
CA SER A 181 -8.97 -13.06 12.66
C SER A 181 -9.06 -12.40 11.30
N SER A 182 -8.41 -12.97 10.30
CA SER A 182 -8.46 -12.47 8.92
C SER A 182 -9.01 -13.54 7.99
N LEU A 183 -10.01 -13.17 7.22
CA LEU A 183 -10.56 -14.01 6.16
C LEU A 183 -9.72 -13.84 4.89
N LEU A 184 -9.18 -14.95 4.39
CA LEU A 184 -8.40 -15.01 3.16
C LEU A 184 -9.24 -15.63 2.04
N VAL A 185 -9.10 -15.07 0.84
CA VAL A 185 -9.82 -15.52 -0.37
C VAL A 185 -8.83 -15.71 -1.50
N SER A 186 -8.95 -16.81 -2.26
CA SER A 186 -8.10 -17.06 -3.43
C SER A 186 -8.23 -15.93 -4.46
N THR A 187 -7.09 -15.47 -4.99
CA THR A 187 -7.04 -14.49 -6.08
C THR A 187 -7.31 -15.13 -7.43
N ARG A 188 -7.11 -16.44 -7.55
CA ARG A 188 -7.35 -17.19 -8.79
C ARG A 188 -8.84 -17.48 -8.91
N GLY A 189 -9.51 -16.76 -9.80
CA GLY A 189 -10.78 -17.20 -10.34
C GLY A 189 -10.52 -18.45 -11.20
N LYS A 190 -11.28 -19.52 -10.97
CA LYS A 190 -11.39 -20.59 -11.97
C LYS A 190 -12.28 -20.12 -13.10
#